data_0039b6597349fb2a72cc9505e9ee54b0
#
_entry.id   0039b6597349fb2a72cc9505e9ee54b0
#
_cell.length_a   1.000
_cell.length_b   1.000
_cell.length_c   1.000
_cell.angle_alpha   90.00
_cell.angle_beta   90.00
_cell.angle_gamma   90.00
#
_symmetry.space_group_name_H-M   'P 1'
#
loop_
_entity.id
_entity.type
_entity.pdbx_description
1 polymer ?
#
loop_
_entity_poly.entity_id
_entity_poly.type
_entity_poly.pdbx_seq_one_letter_code
_entity_poly.pdbx_strand_id
1 'polypeptide(L)'
;QGQYLYELFDIDADPAETKDLAAQHPDIVKAFHQEYEDWFWEVMRERGPDPQEIFIGSPKENPCVLMASGSFVEQDEHPNFGTGEWPSRVLKTGKYDIKIHFRDALKAPGVLSFRFGKQKLEKSVRKRSKTHTFKDVDLSAGSDWLLCHVRNKQGLQVPTYIEIDAKFIN
;
A
#
# COMPACT_ATOMS: atom_id res chain seq x y z
N GLN A 1 -4.80 -1.18 -24.32
CA GLN A 1 -5.35 -2.45 -23.79
C GLN A 1 -4.23 -3.47 -23.87
N GLY A 2 -3.65 -3.85 -22.73
CA GLY A 2 -2.64 -4.90 -22.64
C GLY A 2 -3.29 -6.24 -23.01
N GLN A 3 -2.61 -7.05 -23.79
CA GLN A 3 -3.03 -8.40 -24.10
C GLN A 3 -2.65 -9.26 -22.90
N TYR A 4 -3.64 -9.75 -22.15
CA TYR A 4 -3.39 -10.71 -21.07
C TYR A 4 -2.94 -12.04 -21.68
N LEU A 5 -1.82 -12.56 -21.20
CA LEU A 5 -1.39 -13.92 -21.48
C LEU A 5 -2.00 -14.82 -20.40
N TYR A 6 -2.82 -15.77 -20.82
CA TYR A 6 -3.40 -16.80 -19.95
C TYR A 6 -2.62 -18.09 -20.13
N GLU A 7 -2.38 -18.77 -19.01
CA GLU A 7 -1.82 -20.11 -18.96
C GLU A 7 -2.87 -21.05 -18.36
N LEU A 8 -2.93 -22.30 -18.82
CA LEU A 8 -3.87 -23.31 -18.37
C LEU A 8 -3.12 -24.58 -18.02
N PHE A 9 -3.30 -25.09 -16.82
CA PHE A 9 -2.65 -26.30 -16.35
C PHE A 9 -3.65 -27.33 -15.84
N ASP A 10 -3.38 -28.62 -16.10
CA ASP A 10 -4.08 -29.74 -15.50
C ASP A 10 -3.35 -30.12 -14.19
N ILE A 11 -3.80 -29.61 -13.09
CA ILE A 11 -3.14 -29.77 -11.78
C ILE A 11 -3.10 -31.22 -11.32
N ASP A 12 -4.08 -32.05 -11.71
CA ASP A 12 -4.12 -33.47 -11.36
C ASP A 12 -3.06 -34.28 -12.13
N ALA A 13 -2.85 -33.95 -13.41
CA ALA A 13 -1.88 -34.63 -14.27
C ALA A 13 -0.49 -33.98 -14.21
N ASP A 14 -0.41 -32.67 -13.95
CA ASP A 14 0.81 -31.87 -13.92
C ASP A 14 0.82 -30.89 -12.72
N PRO A 15 0.99 -31.42 -11.49
CA PRO A 15 0.99 -30.58 -10.28
C PRO A 15 2.16 -29.60 -10.19
N ALA A 16 3.15 -29.70 -11.09
CA ALA A 16 4.28 -28.77 -11.18
C ALA A 16 4.07 -27.66 -12.22
N GLU A 17 2.90 -27.62 -12.89
CA GLU A 17 2.52 -26.57 -13.86
C GLU A 17 3.58 -26.40 -14.97
N THR A 18 4.11 -27.50 -15.49
CA THR A 18 5.21 -27.48 -16.47
C THR A 18 4.72 -27.43 -17.91
N LYS A 19 3.45 -27.78 -18.17
CA LYS A 19 2.88 -27.88 -19.50
C LYS A 19 1.65 -27.00 -19.65
N ASP A 20 1.82 -25.83 -20.26
CA ASP A 20 0.72 -24.95 -20.60
C ASP A 20 -0.19 -25.57 -21.70
N LEU A 21 -1.48 -25.66 -21.40
CA LEU A 21 -2.52 -26.19 -22.25
C LEU A 21 -3.43 -25.13 -22.88
N ALA A 22 -3.18 -23.83 -22.60
CA ALA A 22 -4.06 -22.73 -23.01
C ALA A 22 -4.30 -22.72 -24.54
N ALA A 23 -3.27 -22.94 -25.33
CA ALA A 23 -3.37 -22.97 -26.78
C ALA A 23 -4.17 -24.20 -27.32
N GLN A 24 -4.25 -25.27 -26.52
CA GLN A 24 -4.98 -26.51 -26.91
C GLN A 24 -6.45 -26.45 -26.49
N HIS A 25 -6.77 -25.66 -25.46
CA HIS A 25 -8.10 -25.52 -24.86
C HIS A 25 -8.54 -24.06 -24.71
N PRO A 26 -8.59 -23.28 -25.80
CA PRO A 26 -8.96 -21.86 -25.74
C PRO A 26 -10.40 -21.62 -25.27
N ASP A 27 -11.27 -22.60 -25.43
CA ASP A 27 -12.66 -22.60 -24.96
C ASP A 27 -12.72 -22.66 -23.43
N ILE A 28 -11.88 -23.47 -22.78
CA ILE A 28 -11.78 -23.55 -21.32
C ILE A 28 -11.21 -22.23 -20.75
N VAL A 29 -10.15 -21.72 -21.37
CA VAL A 29 -9.57 -20.41 -20.96
C VAL A 29 -10.63 -19.31 -21.02
N LYS A 30 -11.40 -19.25 -22.11
CA LYS A 30 -12.46 -18.26 -22.25
C LYS A 30 -13.58 -18.43 -21.22
N ALA A 31 -13.98 -19.67 -20.94
CA ALA A 31 -15.01 -19.95 -19.94
C ALA A 31 -14.56 -19.52 -18.55
N PHE A 32 -13.33 -19.86 -18.13
CA PHE A 32 -12.78 -19.46 -16.83
C PHE A 32 -12.59 -17.95 -16.71
N HIS A 33 -12.16 -17.31 -17.79
CA HIS A 33 -12.07 -15.85 -17.80
C HIS A 33 -13.44 -15.18 -17.60
N GLN A 34 -14.48 -15.67 -18.29
CA GLN A 34 -15.83 -15.13 -18.13
C GLN A 34 -16.36 -15.35 -16.70
N GLU A 35 -16.16 -16.55 -16.13
CA GLU A 35 -16.56 -16.86 -14.76
C GLU A 35 -15.85 -15.96 -13.74
N TYR A 36 -14.54 -15.71 -13.96
CA TYR A 36 -13.76 -14.77 -13.14
C TYR A 36 -14.31 -13.34 -13.23
N GLU A 37 -14.60 -12.84 -14.44
CA GLU A 37 -15.16 -11.50 -14.65
C GLU A 37 -16.52 -11.35 -13.97
N ASP A 38 -17.40 -12.32 -14.12
CA ASP A 38 -18.74 -12.33 -13.52
C ASP A 38 -18.63 -12.30 -11.98
N TRP A 39 -17.79 -13.17 -11.42
CA TRP A 39 -17.51 -13.20 -9.98
C TRP A 39 -16.89 -11.88 -9.49
N PHE A 40 -15.89 -11.35 -10.21
CA PHE A 40 -15.21 -10.11 -9.84
C PHE A 40 -16.20 -8.95 -9.74
N TRP A 41 -17.05 -8.77 -10.76
CA TRP A 41 -18.03 -7.69 -10.76
C TRP A 41 -19.16 -7.90 -9.75
N GLU A 42 -19.52 -9.13 -9.45
CA GLU A 42 -20.45 -9.44 -8.36
C GLU A 42 -19.89 -9.00 -7.00
N VAL A 43 -18.65 -9.38 -6.70
CA VAL A 43 -17.98 -9.02 -5.43
C VAL A 43 -17.74 -7.52 -5.32
N MET A 44 -17.40 -6.87 -6.44
CA MET A 44 -17.09 -5.43 -6.48
C MET A 44 -18.32 -4.53 -6.53
N ARG A 45 -19.51 -5.09 -6.73
CA ARG A 45 -20.76 -4.32 -6.89
C ARG A 45 -21.06 -3.37 -5.74
N GLU A 46 -20.76 -3.75 -4.53
CA GLU A 46 -21.04 -2.95 -3.33
C GLU A 46 -19.91 -1.95 -2.98
N ARG A 47 -18.67 -2.27 -3.35
CA ARG A 47 -17.49 -1.52 -2.92
C ARG A 47 -16.83 -0.71 -4.04
N GLY A 48 -17.05 -1.10 -5.28
CA GLY A 48 -16.30 -0.59 -6.42
C GLY A 48 -14.84 -1.10 -6.45
N PRO A 49 -14.10 -0.82 -7.53
CA PRO A 49 -12.70 -1.22 -7.70
C PRO A 49 -11.70 -0.32 -6.96
N ASP A 50 -12.18 0.74 -6.30
CA ASP A 50 -11.30 1.71 -5.64
C ASP A 50 -10.58 1.10 -4.42
N PRO A 51 -9.33 1.47 -4.17
CA PRO A 51 -8.59 1.05 -2.99
C PRO A 51 -9.32 1.41 -1.71
N GLN A 52 -9.39 0.48 -0.75
CA GLN A 52 -10.04 0.72 0.53
C GLN A 52 -9.23 1.69 1.38
N GLU A 53 -9.90 2.69 1.93
CA GLU A 53 -9.29 3.66 2.83
C GLU A 53 -8.93 3.02 4.18
N ILE A 54 -7.75 3.36 4.69
CA ILE A 54 -7.32 3.01 6.04
C ILE A 54 -7.81 4.10 7.01
N PHE A 55 -8.56 3.71 8.03
CA PHE A 55 -9.13 4.65 8.99
C PHE A 55 -8.16 5.00 10.10
N ILE A 56 -7.78 6.27 10.18
CA ILE A 56 -6.83 6.81 11.16
C ILE A 56 -7.58 7.55 12.26
N GLY A 57 -7.23 7.27 13.53
CA GLY A 57 -7.88 7.88 14.70
C GLY A 57 -9.20 7.21 15.09
N SER A 58 -9.32 5.91 14.81
CA SER A 58 -10.41 5.07 15.28
C SER A 58 -10.15 4.64 16.73
N PRO A 59 -11.16 4.72 17.65
CA PRO A 59 -11.01 4.17 18.99
C PRO A 59 -10.89 2.63 19.03
N LYS A 60 -11.21 1.97 17.91
CA LYS A 60 -11.07 0.51 17.77
C LYS A 60 -9.64 0.08 17.42
N GLU A 61 -8.85 1.00 16.88
CA GLU A 61 -7.46 0.76 16.45
C GLU A 61 -6.65 2.05 16.63
N ASN A 62 -5.99 2.16 17.79
CA ASN A 62 -5.08 3.25 18.09
C ASN A 62 -3.87 2.72 18.89
N PRO A 63 -2.64 2.82 18.39
CA PRO A 63 -2.27 3.44 17.12
C PRO A 63 -2.74 2.63 15.89
N CYS A 64 -3.05 3.34 14.81
CA CYS A 64 -3.28 2.73 13.50
C CYS A 64 -1.92 2.39 12.85
N VAL A 65 -1.80 1.19 12.26
CA VAL A 65 -0.54 0.72 11.66
C VAL A 65 -0.69 0.54 10.16
N LEU A 66 0.06 1.34 9.38
CA LEU A 66 0.13 1.24 7.93
C LEU A 66 1.36 0.44 7.53
N MET A 67 1.16 -0.72 6.90
CA MET A 67 2.23 -1.59 6.43
C MET A 67 2.65 -1.25 5.00
N ALA A 68 3.94 -1.41 4.68
CA ALA A 68 4.45 -1.22 3.31
C ALA A 68 3.73 -2.09 2.27
N SER A 69 3.38 -3.33 2.65
CA SER A 69 2.62 -4.26 1.79
C SER A 69 1.20 -3.79 1.46
N GLY A 70 0.64 -2.88 2.25
CA GLY A 70 -0.67 -2.25 2.01
C GLY A 70 -0.57 -0.90 1.30
N SER A 71 0.64 -0.45 0.91
CA SER A 71 0.79 0.76 0.11
C SER A 71 0.47 0.47 -1.36
N PHE A 72 -0.12 1.46 -2.01
CA PHE A 72 -0.46 1.37 -3.42
C PHE A 72 0.81 1.16 -4.27
N VAL A 73 0.70 0.34 -5.32
CA VAL A 73 1.76 0.12 -6.31
C VAL A 73 1.18 0.53 -7.66
N GLU A 74 1.70 1.56 -8.25
CA GLU A 74 1.42 1.85 -9.65
C GLU A 74 2.09 0.73 -10.49
N GLN A 75 1.30 0.04 -11.32
CA GLN A 75 1.66 -1.26 -11.92
C GLN A 75 2.93 -1.28 -12.77
N ASP A 76 3.44 -0.12 -13.20
CA ASP A 76 4.48 -0.07 -14.23
C ASP A 76 5.92 0.21 -13.73
N GLU A 77 6.14 0.59 -12.46
CA GLU A 77 7.48 1.04 -12.06
C GLU A 77 8.22 0.19 -11.03
N HIS A 78 7.55 -0.58 -10.15
CA HIS A 78 8.24 -1.40 -9.14
C HIS A 78 7.44 -2.65 -8.71
N PRO A 79 7.76 -3.83 -9.23
CA PRO A 79 7.01 -5.07 -8.96
C PRO A 79 7.09 -5.58 -7.51
N ASN A 80 7.88 -4.98 -6.63
CA ASN A 80 8.14 -5.54 -5.30
C ASN A 80 7.96 -4.60 -4.10
N PHE A 81 7.70 -3.29 -4.28
CA PHE A 81 7.54 -2.37 -3.14
C PHE A 81 6.58 -1.25 -3.52
N GLY A 82 5.62 -0.97 -2.64
CA GLY A 82 4.70 0.15 -2.81
C GLY A 82 5.42 1.50 -2.88
N THR A 83 4.74 2.47 -3.46
CA THR A 83 5.25 3.85 -3.61
C THR A 83 5.34 4.61 -2.28
N GLY A 84 4.85 4.00 -1.19
CA GLY A 84 4.71 4.66 0.11
C GLY A 84 3.50 5.59 0.15
N GLU A 85 2.44 5.20 -0.56
CA GLU A 85 1.16 5.89 -0.62
C GLU A 85 0.05 4.97 -0.13
N TRP A 86 -0.80 5.47 0.77
CA TRP A 86 -1.92 4.73 1.34
C TRP A 86 -3.19 5.57 1.21
N PRO A 87 -4.28 5.04 0.61
CA PRO A 87 -5.58 5.69 0.65
C PRO A 87 -6.04 5.70 2.10
N SER A 88 -6.24 6.86 2.68
CA SER A 88 -6.47 7.00 4.11
C SER A 88 -7.56 8.00 4.42
N ARG A 89 -8.28 7.76 5.52
CA ARG A 89 -9.27 8.68 6.08
C ARG A 89 -8.95 8.97 7.54
N VAL A 90 -8.63 10.22 7.84
CA VAL A 90 -8.56 10.72 9.21
C VAL A 90 -9.98 10.96 9.73
N LEU A 91 -10.36 10.26 10.80
CA LEU A 91 -11.74 10.28 11.31
C LEU A 91 -12.05 11.54 12.13
N LYS A 92 -11.04 12.12 12.78
CA LYS A 92 -11.21 13.30 13.65
C LYS A 92 -10.03 14.24 13.54
N THR A 93 -10.32 15.53 13.36
CA THR A 93 -9.29 16.59 13.43
C THR A 93 -8.66 16.63 14.82
N GLY A 94 -7.34 16.65 14.87
CA GLY A 94 -6.62 16.67 16.14
C GLY A 94 -5.12 16.51 16.04
N LYS A 95 -4.48 16.27 17.18
CA LYS A 95 -3.04 16.00 17.30
C LYS A 95 -2.74 14.52 17.20
N TYR A 96 -1.72 14.19 16.42
CA TYR A 96 -1.27 12.83 16.18
C TYR A 96 0.24 12.72 16.35
N ASP A 97 0.71 11.62 16.93
CA ASP A 97 2.11 11.24 16.86
C ASP A 97 2.30 10.22 15.74
N ILE A 98 3.28 10.46 14.87
CA ILE A 98 3.55 9.64 13.68
C ILE A 98 4.93 9.04 13.83
N LYS A 99 5.01 7.72 13.99
CA LYS A 99 6.25 6.99 14.17
C LYS A 99 6.52 6.10 12.98
N ILE A 100 7.63 6.30 12.34
CA ILE A 100 8.01 5.72 11.05
C ILE A 100 9.15 4.75 11.26
N HIS A 101 8.99 3.51 10.79
CA HIS A 101 9.92 2.42 10.98
C HIS A 101 10.46 1.87 9.67
N PHE A 102 11.78 1.67 9.63
CA PHE A 102 12.47 1.00 8.53
C PHE A 102 13.03 -0.33 9.03
N ARG A 103 12.76 -1.43 8.32
CA ARG A 103 13.30 -2.77 8.60
C ARG A 103 14.82 -2.73 8.65
N ASP A 104 15.40 -2.18 7.58
CA ASP A 104 16.84 -2.01 7.45
C ASP A 104 17.22 -0.55 7.74
N ALA A 105 18.38 -0.37 8.34
CA ALA A 105 18.91 0.96 8.56
C ALA A 105 19.12 1.70 7.25
N LEU A 106 18.81 2.99 7.21
CA LEU A 106 18.98 3.82 6.03
C LEU A 106 20.42 3.71 5.49
N LYS A 107 20.56 3.36 4.22
CA LYS A 107 21.87 3.15 3.57
C LYS A 107 22.60 4.47 3.30
N ALA A 108 21.85 5.57 3.16
CA ALA A 108 22.36 6.92 2.92
C ALA A 108 21.55 7.95 3.72
N PRO A 109 22.12 9.15 3.99
CA PRO A 109 21.32 10.25 4.50
C PRO A 109 20.34 10.73 3.43
N GLY A 110 19.21 11.30 3.84
CA GLY A 110 18.16 11.75 2.94
C GLY A 110 17.18 12.70 3.60
N VAL A 111 16.07 12.93 2.91
CA VAL A 111 14.94 13.69 3.42
C VAL A 111 13.75 12.74 3.57
N LEU A 112 13.28 12.57 4.81
CA LEU A 112 12.04 11.91 5.13
C LEU A 112 10.90 12.90 4.89
N SER A 113 9.96 12.53 4.03
CA SER A 113 8.75 13.29 3.74
C SER A 113 7.54 12.52 4.24
N PHE A 114 6.60 13.24 4.85
CA PHE A 114 5.27 12.78 5.21
C PHE A 114 4.25 13.80 4.70
N ARG A 115 3.19 13.36 4.07
CA ARG A 115 2.11 14.21 3.57
C ARG A 115 0.76 13.55 3.79
N PHE A 116 -0.20 14.34 4.27
CA PHE A 116 -1.63 14.01 4.26
C PHE A 116 -2.44 15.30 4.15
N GLY A 117 -3.28 15.42 3.15
CA GLY A 117 -4.03 16.62 2.86
C GLY A 117 -3.10 17.83 2.65
N LYS A 118 -3.36 18.89 3.40
CA LYS A 118 -2.52 20.11 3.39
C LYS A 118 -1.27 19.98 4.25
N GLN A 119 -1.20 18.98 5.12
CA GLN A 119 -0.07 18.78 6.01
C GLN A 119 1.10 18.17 5.25
N LYS A 120 2.22 18.87 5.26
CA LYS A 120 3.48 18.40 4.69
C LYS A 120 4.58 18.58 5.73
N LEU A 121 5.26 17.49 6.03
CA LEU A 121 6.38 17.47 6.99
C LEU A 121 7.62 16.92 6.29
N GLU A 122 8.74 17.56 6.52
CA GLU A 122 10.05 17.11 6.03
C GLU A 122 11.08 17.13 7.15
N LYS A 123 11.95 16.13 7.16
CA LYS A 123 13.02 15.99 8.14
C LYS A 123 14.26 15.38 7.51
N SER A 124 15.41 16.01 7.69
CA SER A 124 16.69 15.40 7.34
C SER A 124 16.94 14.18 8.22
N VAL A 125 17.26 13.06 7.57
CA VAL A 125 17.54 11.77 8.23
C VAL A 125 18.97 11.33 7.95
N ARG A 126 19.60 10.71 8.95
CA ARG A 126 20.99 10.26 8.86
C ARG A 126 21.08 8.82 8.37
N LYS A 127 22.19 8.46 7.74
CA LYS A 127 22.57 7.08 7.52
C LYS A 127 22.50 6.26 8.82
N ARG A 128 22.09 5.00 8.74
CA ARG A 128 21.91 4.05 9.84
C ARG A 128 20.73 4.31 10.78
N SER A 129 19.92 5.34 10.58
CA SER A 129 18.69 5.48 11.35
C SER A 129 17.63 4.48 10.90
N LYS A 130 16.81 4.01 11.85
CA LYS A 130 15.73 3.04 11.62
C LYS A 130 14.36 3.58 12.00
N THR A 131 14.30 4.54 12.90
CA THR A 131 13.03 5.06 13.43
C THR A 131 13.05 6.57 13.46
N HIS A 132 11.94 7.16 13.07
CA HIS A 132 11.72 8.60 13.11
C HIS A 132 10.33 8.91 13.64
N THR A 133 10.20 10.00 14.38
CA THR A 133 8.92 10.44 14.93
C THR A 133 8.67 11.91 14.61
N PHE A 134 7.46 12.20 14.15
CA PHE A 134 6.85 13.51 14.16
C PHE A 134 5.84 13.53 15.29
N LYS A 135 5.95 14.49 16.20
CA LYS A 135 5.07 14.63 17.36
C LYS A 135 4.08 15.77 17.17
N ASP A 136 2.92 15.63 17.78
CA ASP A 136 1.88 16.67 17.85
C ASP A 136 1.47 17.23 16.47
N VAL A 137 1.44 16.36 15.47
CA VAL A 137 1.09 16.72 14.09
C VAL A 137 -0.40 17.02 14.00
N ASP A 138 -0.76 18.19 13.48
CA ASP A 138 -2.15 18.53 13.20
C ASP A 138 -2.64 17.82 11.94
N LEU A 139 -3.55 16.85 12.07
CA LEU A 139 -4.24 16.25 10.94
C LEU A 139 -5.72 16.69 10.96
N SER A 140 -6.22 17.05 9.78
CA SER A 140 -7.64 17.38 9.59
C SER A 140 -8.43 16.15 9.20
N ALA A 141 -9.65 16.02 9.71
CA ALA A 141 -10.57 14.97 9.27
C ALA A 141 -10.84 15.06 7.76
N GLY A 142 -10.92 13.92 7.11
CA GLY A 142 -11.15 13.80 5.67
C GLY A 142 -10.35 12.66 5.04
N SER A 143 -10.61 12.44 3.76
CA SER A 143 -9.97 11.41 2.93
C SER A 143 -8.89 12.04 2.06
N ASP A 144 -7.72 11.42 1.99
CA ASP A 144 -6.64 11.77 1.07
C ASP A 144 -5.62 10.61 0.98
N TRP A 145 -4.71 10.70 0.07
CA TRP A 145 -3.55 9.83 0.01
C TRP A 145 -2.50 10.24 1.05
N LEU A 146 -2.22 9.35 2.01
CA LEU A 146 -1.09 9.50 2.90
C LEU A 146 0.17 9.06 2.17
N LEU A 147 1.17 9.93 2.11
CA LEU A 147 2.46 9.64 1.47
C LEU A 147 3.57 9.71 2.50
N CYS A 148 4.43 8.68 2.53
CA CYS A 148 5.61 8.67 3.39
C CYS A 148 6.78 7.90 2.76
N HIS A 149 7.89 8.58 2.57
CA HIS A 149 9.12 7.97 2.04
C HIS A 149 10.37 8.76 2.46
N VAL A 150 11.53 8.13 2.32
CA VAL A 150 12.82 8.83 2.33
C VAL A 150 13.35 8.95 0.91
N ARG A 151 13.66 10.16 0.49
CA ARG A 151 14.37 10.43 -0.76
C ARG A 151 15.86 10.67 -0.47
N ASN A 152 16.72 9.96 -1.16
CA ASN A 152 18.18 10.13 -1.09
C ASN A 152 18.80 9.97 -2.49
N LYS A 153 20.14 10.02 -2.57
CA LYS A 153 20.88 9.86 -3.84
C LYS A 153 20.71 8.48 -4.51
N GLN A 154 20.21 7.48 -3.78
CA GLN A 154 20.01 6.12 -4.27
C GLN A 154 18.55 5.87 -4.70
N GLY A 155 17.67 6.87 -4.59
CA GLY A 155 16.25 6.80 -4.93
C GLY A 155 15.33 6.96 -3.73
N LEU A 156 14.15 6.38 -3.82
CA LEU A 156 13.14 6.35 -2.77
C LEU A 156 13.30 5.12 -1.89
N GLN A 157 13.09 5.29 -0.58
CA GLN A 157 12.99 4.20 0.38
C GLN A 157 11.68 4.36 1.16
N VAL A 158 10.81 3.38 1.03
CA VAL A 158 9.52 3.32 1.73
C VAL A 158 9.72 2.76 3.14
N PRO A 159 9.03 3.28 4.17
CA PRO A 159 9.06 2.69 5.49
C PRO A 159 8.44 1.29 5.49
N THR A 160 8.89 0.42 6.39
CA THR A 160 8.30 -0.91 6.57
C THR A 160 6.90 -0.82 7.13
N TYR A 161 6.71 0.10 8.09
CA TYR A 161 5.40 0.46 8.63
C TYR A 161 5.43 1.84 9.28
N ILE A 162 4.25 2.41 9.46
CA ILE A 162 4.00 3.68 10.12
C ILE A 162 2.97 3.43 11.22
N GLU A 163 3.26 3.87 12.44
CA GLU A 163 2.30 3.94 13.55
C GLU A 163 1.77 5.37 13.65
N ILE A 164 0.46 5.54 13.65
CA ILE A 164 -0.19 6.84 13.80
C ILE A 164 -1.08 6.79 15.03
N ASP A 165 -0.67 7.50 16.07
CA ASP A 165 -1.32 7.55 17.37
C ASP A 165 -2.12 8.84 17.54
N ALA A 166 -3.43 8.71 17.69
CA ALA A 166 -4.34 9.83 17.94
C ALA A 166 -4.33 10.20 19.43
N LYS A 167 -3.79 11.33 19.77
CA LYS A 167 -3.56 11.78 21.16
C LYS A 167 -4.83 12.10 21.96
N PHE A 168 -5.98 12.10 21.32
CA PHE A 168 -7.28 12.33 21.97
C PHE A 168 -8.06 11.03 22.25
N ILE A 169 -7.46 9.88 21.96
CA ILE A 169 -7.99 8.54 22.26
C ILE A 169 -7.14 8.03 23.44
N ASN A 170 -7.77 7.92 24.60
CA ASN A 170 -7.17 7.36 25.81
C ASN A 170 -7.59 5.90 25.98
#